data_113d164421662368ffa1e8e5b79acfa6
#
_entry.id   113d164421662368ffa1e8e5b79acfa6
#
_cell.length_a   1.000
_cell.length_b   1.000
_cell.length_c   1.000
_cell.angle_alpha   90.00
_cell.angle_beta   90.00
_cell.angle_gamma   90.00
#
_symmetry.space_group_name_H-M   'P 1'
#
loop_
_entity.id
_entity.type
_entity.pdbx_description
1 polymer ?
#
loop_
_entity_poly.entity_id
_entity_poly.type
_entity_poly.pdbx_seq_one_letter_code
_entity_poly.pdbx_strand_id
1 'polypeptide(L)'
;MIRRIFSVIIFALLVFGCVSCTEVVEDSGPEIITVKNFHKVSDTLYRSAQPADDQWDELEALGIRSVISLRYFNPGPDDVGSAAIAAYALPWRTDKIDEDDLAAFLKLYNEAEKPVLVHCYHGSDRTGAAVAAYRVVFENYLPEEAADELVNGGFGHHEFVYRNIPKLIRNADYDSLKEKLTE
;
A
#
# COMPACT_ATOMS: atom_id res chain seq x y z
N MET A 1 -72.10 59.98 -15.78
CA MET A 1 -71.49 59.39 -14.56
C MET A 1 -70.90 58.05 -14.95
N ILE A 2 -69.62 58.01 -15.17
CA ILE A 2 -68.95 56.80 -15.62
C ILE A 2 -68.02 56.32 -14.46
N ARG A 3 -68.38 55.18 -13.88
CA ARG A 3 -67.56 54.50 -12.85
C ARG A 3 -66.44 53.69 -13.54
N ARG A 4 -65.20 54.08 -13.29
CA ARG A 4 -64.04 53.31 -13.68
C ARG A 4 -63.79 52.23 -12.63
N ILE A 5 -63.82 50.98 -13.12
CA ILE A 5 -63.44 49.79 -12.30
C ILE A 5 -61.94 49.57 -12.53
N PHE A 6 -61.14 49.69 -11.50
CA PHE A 6 -59.72 49.30 -11.52
C PHE A 6 -59.61 47.82 -11.21
N SER A 7 -59.15 47.06 -12.22
CA SER A 7 -58.82 45.66 -12.05
C SER A 7 -57.39 45.56 -11.52
N VAL A 8 -57.22 45.03 -10.30
CA VAL A 8 -55.91 44.76 -9.73
C VAL A 8 -55.50 43.36 -10.11
N ILE A 9 -54.48 43.24 -10.98
CA ILE A 9 -53.88 41.99 -11.34
C ILE A 9 -52.82 41.68 -10.26
N ILE A 10 -53.05 40.64 -9.45
CA ILE A 10 -52.09 40.13 -8.48
C ILE A 10 -51.17 39.14 -9.25
N PHE A 11 -49.91 39.54 -9.42
CA PHE A 11 -48.88 38.69 -9.97
C PHE A 11 -48.32 37.83 -8.83
N ALA A 12 -48.69 36.56 -8.78
CA ALA A 12 -48.08 35.58 -7.85
C ALA A 12 -46.72 35.15 -8.36
N LEU A 13 -45.67 35.64 -7.72
CA LEU A 13 -44.31 35.17 -7.92
C LEU A 13 -44.15 33.79 -7.25
N LEU A 14 -44.14 32.73 -8.06
CA LEU A 14 -43.70 31.40 -7.64
C LEU A 14 -42.16 31.39 -7.49
N VAL A 15 -41.71 31.53 -6.26
CA VAL A 15 -40.29 31.31 -5.91
C VAL A 15 -40.04 29.80 -5.92
N PHE A 16 -39.44 29.29 -7.00
CA PHE A 16 -38.87 27.93 -7.04
C PHE A 16 -37.64 27.90 -6.15
N GLY A 17 -37.82 27.43 -4.92
CA GLY A 17 -36.70 27.13 -4.01
C GLY A 17 -35.91 25.96 -4.56
N CYS A 18 -34.71 26.24 -5.09
CA CYS A 18 -33.71 25.23 -5.40
C CYS A 18 -33.24 24.67 -4.05
N VAL A 19 -33.71 23.48 -3.68
CA VAL A 19 -33.18 22.71 -2.57
C VAL A 19 -31.82 22.17 -3.06
N SER A 20 -30.75 22.88 -2.71
CA SER A 20 -29.39 22.39 -2.87
C SER A 20 -29.24 21.20 -1.92
N CYS A 21 -29.27 19.98 -2.46
CA CYS A 21 -28.79 18.80 -1.74
C CYS A 21 -27.30 19.02 -1.49
N THR A 22 -26.93 19.49 -0.33
CA THR A 22 -25.57 19.33 0.18
C THR A 22 -25.45 17.88 0.56
N GLU A 23 -24.74 17.08 -0.26
CA GLU A 23 -24.21 15.79 0.17
C GLU A 23 -23.36 16.06 1.42
N VAL A 24 -23.83 15.59 2.56
CA VAL A 24 -23.03 15.51 3.76
C VAL A 24 -21.99 14.43 3.49
N VAL A 25 -20.77 14.84 3.09
CA VAL A 25 -19.63 13.95 3.16
C VAL A 25 -19.43 13.66 4.63
N GLU A 26 -19.86 12.48 5.09
CA GLU A 26 -19.47 11.98 6.39
C GLU A 26 -17.95 11.92 6.39
N ASP A 27 -17.32 12.79 7.16
CA ASP A 27 -15.93 12.69 7.55
C ASP A 27 -15.82 11.43 8.41
N SER A 28 -15.63 10.29 7.75
CA SER A 28 -15.23 9.07 8.41
C SER A 28 -13.85 9.35 8.97
N GLY A 29 -13.77 9.54 10.29
CA GLY A 29 -12.50 9.75 11.00
C GLY A 29 -11.45 8.72 10.55
N PRO A 30 -10.16 8.88 10.93
CA PRO A 30 -9.07 8.07 10.40
C PRO A 30 -9.44 6.58 10.50
N GLU A 31 -9.54 5.93 9.35
CA GLU A 31 -9.85 4.52 9.25
C GLU A 31 -8.77 3.72 9.99
N ILE A 32 -9.18 3.00 11.04
CA ILE A 32 -8.25 2.25 11.88
C ILE A 32 -7.91 0.96 11.12
N ILE A 33 -6.70 0.90 10.57
CA ILE A 33 -6.19 -0.34 9.95
C ILE A 33 -5.84 -1.34 11.04
N THR A 34 -6.47 -2.51 10.98
CA THR A 34 -6.33 -3.56 12.01
C THR A 34 -5.24 -4.59 11.67
N VAL A 35 -4.68 -4.54 10.46
CA VAL A 35 -3.61 -5.44 10.02
C VAL A 35 -2.36 -5.28 10.88
N LYS A 36 -1.84 -6.39 11.39
CA LYS A 36 -0.64 -6.39 12.24
C LYS A 36 0.58 -5.88 11.49
N ASN A 37 1.45 -5.16 12.20
CA ASN A 37 2.72 -4.63 11.68
C ASN A 37 2.51 -3.82 10.38
N PHE A 38 1.37 -3.11 10.30
CA PHE A 38 1.03 -2.28 9.16
C PHE A 38 1.70 -0.91 9.29
N HIS A 39 2.46 -0.52 8.25
CA HIS A 39 3.15 0.76 8.22
C HIS A 39 3.18 1.31 6.79
N LYS A 40 3.05 2.62 6.68
CA LYS A 40 3.31 3.33 5.44
C LYS A 40 4.82 3.49 5.26
N VAL A 41 5.35 3.00 4.14
CA VAL A 41 6.76 3.18 3.76
C VAL A 41 6.92 4.47 2.95
N SER A 42 6.04 4.65 1.94
CA SER A 42 5.96 5.86 1.10
C SER A 42 4.51 6.08 0.66
N ASP A 43 4.26 7.05 -0.21
CA ASP A 43 2.93 7.24 -0.80
C ASP A 43 2.50 6.08 -1.71
N THR A 44 3.46 5.27 -2.15
CA THR A 44 3.23 4.18 -3.12
C THR A 44 3.51 2.78 -2.58
N LEU A 45 4.08 2.68 -1.36
CA LEU A 45 4.41 1.40 -0.73
C LEU A 45 3.98 1.35 0.73
N TYR A 46 3.30 0.29 1.09
CA TYR A 46 2.95 -0.10 2.46
C TYR A 46 3.55 -1.46 2.78
N ARG A 47 3.72 -1.75 4.06
CA ARG A 47 4.20 -3.04 4.57
C ARG A 47 3.31 -3.56 5.68
N SER A 48 3.21 -4.89 5.83
CA SER A 48 2.47 -5.49 6.94
C SER A 48 2.90 -6.94 7.24
N ALA A 49 2.33 -7.51 8.31
CA ALA A 49 2.16 -8.96 8.44
C ALA A 49 1.10 -9.44 7.44
N GLN A 50 0.89 -10.78 7.38
CA GLN A 50 -0.19 -11.38 6.60
C GLN A 50 -1.54 -10.79 7.02
N PRO A 51 -2.29 -10.13 6.12
CA PRO A 51 -3.67 -9.75 6.39
C PRO A 51 -4.55 -11.00 6.60
N ALA A 52 -5.56 -10.88 7.45
CA ALA A 52 -6.62 -11.87 7.57
C ALA A 52 -7.66 -11.67 6.46
N ASP A 53 -8.49 -12.69 6.23
CA ASP A 53 -9.45 -12.71 5.11
C ASP A 53 -10.49 -11.58 5.19
N ASP A 54 -10.79 -11.08 6.40
CA ASP A 54 -11.73 -10.00 6.67
C ASP A 54 -11.08 -8.59 6.66
N GLN A 55 -9.79 -8.49 6.36
CA GLN A 55 -9.04 -7.21 6.37
C GLN A 55 -8.78 -6.64 4.97
N TRP A 56 -9.21 -7.32 3.91
CA TRP A 56 -8.96 -6.85 2.54
C TRP A 56 -9.80 -5.62 2.18
N ASP A 57 -11.04 -5.54 2.69
CA ASP A 57 -11.92 -4.40 2.43
C ASP A 57 -11.37 -3.10 3.05
N GLU A 58 -10.77 -3.17 4.26
CA GLU A 58 -10.13 -2.00 4.89
C GLU A 58 -8.87 -1.54 4.10
N LEU A 59 -8.12 -2.48 3.52
CA LEU A 59 -6.96 -2.18 2.69
C LEU A 59 -7.37 -1.57 1.34
N GLU A 60 -8.45 -2.05 0.74
CA GLU A 60 -9.02 -1.44 -0.47
C GLU A 60 -9.53 -0.02 -0.20
N ALA A 61 -10.25 0.19 0.90
CA ALA A 61 -10.75 1.49 1.32
C ALA A 61 -9.61 2.49 1.58
N LEU A 62 -8.47 2.03 2.14
CA LEU A 62 -7.24 2.83 2.25
C LEU A 62 -6.62 3.19 0.89
N GLY A 63 -7.08 2.56 -0.19
CA GLY A 63 -6.62 2.82 -1.55
C GLY A 63 -5.52 1.86 -2.04
N ILE A 64 -5.20 0.77 -1.33
CA ILE A 64 -4.27 -0.26 -1.83
C ILE A 64 -4.79 -0.83 -3.14
N ARG A 65 -3.93 -0.92 -4.16
CA ARG A 65 -4.27 -1.43 -5.50
C ARG A 65 -3.62 -2.77 -5.81
N SER A 66 -2.48 -3.03 -5.21
CA SER A 66 -1.77 -4.30 -5.41
C SER A 66 -1.24 -4.84 -4.09
N VAL A 67 -1.16 -6.17 -3.96
CA VAL A 67 -0.52 -6.85 -2.85
C VAL A 67 0.53 -7.84 -3.37
N ILE A 68 1.71 -7.85 -2.74
CA ILE A 68 2.81 -8.78 -3.04
C ILE A 68 3.08 -9.62 -1.80
N SER A 69 2.74 -10.90 -1.89
CA SER A 69 2.98 -11.89 -0.84
C SER A 69 4.37 -12.52 -0.98
N LEU A 70 5.20 -12.41 0.05
CA LEU A 70 6.53 -13.02 0.11
C LEU A 70 6.53 -14.34 0.89
N ARG A 71 5.36 -14.97 1.09
CA ARG A 71 5.23 -16.20 1.88
C ARG A 71 5.78 -17.39 1.12
N TYR A 72 6.62 -18.18 1.78
CA TYR A 72 7.15 -19.42 1.21
C TYR A 72 6.17 -20.60 1.38
N PHE A 73 5.55 -20.70 2.56
CA PHE A 73 4.49 -21.68 2.82
C PHE A 73 3.15 -21.10 2.35
N ASN A 74 2.37 -21.88 1.62
CA ASN A 74 1.21 -21.44 0.81
C ASN A 74 1.63 -20.39 -0.23
N PRO A 75 2.43 -20.78 -1.24
CA PRO A 75 3.13 -19.87 -2.15
C PRO A 75 2.24 -19.37 -3.30
N GLY A 76 0.98 -19.10 -3.06
CA GLY A 76 0.05 -18.49 -4.04
C GLY A 76 -0.18 -17.01 -3.78
N PRO A 77 -0.77 -16.29 -4.73
CA PRO A 77 -1.38 -15.01 -4.46
C PRO A 77 -2.40 -15.12 -3.33
N ASP A 78 -2.58 -14.03 -2.58
CA ASP A 78 -3.61 -14.01 -1.55
C ASP A 78 -5.01 -14.09 -2.17
N ASP A 79 -5.93 -14.75 -1.47
CA ASP A 79 -7.35 -14.65 -1.77
C ASP A 79 -7.87 -13.34 -1.14
N VAL A 80 -8.04 -12.34 -1.97
CA VAL A 80 -8.50 -11.01 -1.56
C VAL A 80 -10.03 -10.88 -1.61
N GLY A 81 -10.74 -11.98 -1.84
CA GLY A 81 -12.21 -12.01 -1.90
C GLY A 81 -12.76 -11.09 -2.98
N SER A 82 -13.64 -10.16 -2.58
CA SER A 82 -14.28 -9.18 -3.47
C SER A 82 -13.48 -7.88 -3.62
N ALA A 83 -12.39 -7.69 -2.89
CA ALA A 83 -11.59 -6.47 -2.95
C ALA A 83 -10.95 -6.28 -4.34
N ALA A 84 -11.00 -5.06 -4.87
CA ALA A 84 -10.40 -4.71 -6.16
C ALA A 84 -8.88 -4.49 -6.03
N ILE A 85 -8.18 -5.49 -5.48
CA ILE A 85 -6.73 -5.52 -5.26
C ILE A 85 -6.11 -6.59 -6.14
N ALA A 86 -5.11 -6.24 -6.97
CA ALA A 86 -4.35 -7.21 -7.75
C ALA A 86 -3.38 -7.97 -6.83
N ALA A 87 -3.50 -9.30 -6.74
CA ALA A 87 -2.70 -10.12 -5.84
C ALA A 87 -1.57 -10.86 -6.60
N TYR A 88 -0.36 -10.75 -6.06
CA TYR A 88 0.86 -11.36 -6.59
C TYR A 88 1.60 -12.17 -5.51
N ALA A 89 2.41 -13.13 -5.92
CA ALA A 89 3.22 -13.92 -5.01
C ALA A 89 4.66 -14.08 -5.50
N LEU A 90 5.60 -13.86 -4.58
CA LEU A 90 7.02 -14.14 -4.73
C LEU A 90 7.47 -14.97 -3.51
N PRO A 91 7.48 -16.30 -3.61
CA PRO A 91 7.69 -17.18 -2.46
C PRO A 91 9.16 -17.22 -2.03
N TRP A 92 9.55 -16.36 -1.09
CA TRP A 92 10.93 -16.27 -0.60
C TRP A 92 11.21 -17.21 0.57
N ARG A 93 12.33 -17.89 0.50
CA ARG A 93 12.88 -18.59 1.68
C ARG A 93 13.73 -17.62 2.50
N THR A 94 13.32 -17.35 3.73
CA THR A 94 13.96 -16.35 4.61
C THR A 94 15.46 -16.58 4.82
N ASP A 95 15.86 -17.85 4.90
CA ASP A 95 17.27 -18.28 5.09
C ASP A 95 18.12 -18.23 3.81
N LYS A 96 17.49 -17.97 2.64
CA LYS A 96 18.14 -18.04 1.32
C LYS A 96 17.79 -16.88 0.38
N ILE A 97 17.28 -15.79 0.93
CA ILE A 97 17.00 -14.58 0.12
C ILE A 97 18.31 -14.14 -0.53
N ASP A 98 18.26 -13.87 -1.83
CA ASP A 98 19.40 -13.44 -2.64
C ASP A 98 19.06 -12.22 -3.51
N GLU A 99 19.99 -11.78 -4.36
CA GLU A 99 19.81 -10.62 -5.24
C GLU A 99 18.77 -10.86 -6.33
N ASP A 100 18.56 -12.08 -6.78
CA ASP A 100 17.54 -12.39 -7.77
C ASP A 100 16.13 -12.27 -7.16
N ASP A 101 15.95 -12.65 -5.89
CA ASP A 101 14.73 -12.39 -5.13
C ASP A 101 14.46 -10.87 -5.02
N LEU A 102 15.49 -10.08 -4.67
CA LEU A 102 15.37 -8.62 -4.59
C LEU A 102 15.00 -8.02 -5.96
N ALA A 103 15.67 -8.47 -7.04
CA ALA A 103 15.38 -8.02 -8.40
C ALA A 103 13.93 -8.34 -8.82
N ALA A 104 13.46 -9.56 -8.54
CA ALA A 104 12.09 -9.96 -8.85
C ALA A 104 11.06 -9.11 -8.11
N PHE A 105 11.29 -8.78 -6.84
CA PHE A 105 10.42 -7.89 -6.08
C PHE A 105 10.42 -6.47 -6.65
N LEU A 106 11.60 -5.90 -6.90
CA LEU A 106 11.73 -4.53 -7.41
C LEU A 106 11.07 -4.38 -8.78
N LYS A 107 11.24 -5.36 -9.67
CA LYS A 107 10.59 -5.39 -10.99
C LYS A 107 9.06 -5.46 -10.84
N LEU A 108 8.56 -6.42 -10.07
CA LEU A 108 7.12 -6.57 -9.85
C LEU A 108 6.52 -5.32 -9.18
N TYR A 109 7.21 -4.76 -8.17
CA TYR A 109 6.80 -3.49 -7.57
C TYR A 109 6.75 -2.38 -8.63
N ASN A 110 7.74 -2.26 -9.51
CA ASN A 110 7.77 -1.22 -10.54
C ASN A 110 6.57 -1.33 -11.50
N GLU A 111 6.15 -2.54 -11.85
CA GLU A 111 5.07 -2.84 -12.80
C GLU A 111 3.67 -2.79 -12.15
N ALA A 112 3.55 -3.14 -10.88
CA ALA A 112 2.27 -3.23 -10.17
C ALA A 112 1.58 -1.87 -10.04
N GLU A 113 0.24 -1.86 -10.03
CA GLU A 113 -0.56 -0.66 -9.76
C GLU A 113 -0.34 -0.20 -8.30
N LYS A 114 -0.15 1.12 -8.11
CA LYS A 114 0.14 1.75 -6.81
C LYS A 114 -1.13 2.26 -6.14
N PRO A 115 -1.18 2.34 -4.82
CA PRO A 115 -0.18 1.88 -3.83
C PRO A 115 -0.10 0.36 -3.70
N VAL A 116 1.11 -0.14 -3.42
CA VAL A 116 1.39 -1.57 -3.22
C VAL A 116 1.50 -1.89 -1.73
N LEU A 117 0.89 -2.99 -1.29
CA LEU A 117 1.19 -3.61 0.01
C LEU A 117 2.15 -4.77 -0.19
N VAL A 118 3.30 -4.78 0.47
CA VAL A 118 4.19 -5.94 0.55
C VAL A 118 4.12 -6.58 1.92
N HIS A 119 3.96 -7.89 1.98
CA HIS A 119 3.91 -8.60 3.26
C HIS A 119 4.56 -9.99 3.20
N CYS A 120 4.81 -10.54 4.39
CA CYS A 120 5.11 -11.94 4.59
C CYS A 120 4.24 -12.48 5.74
N TYR A 121 4.66 -13.49 6.49
CA TYR A 121 3.85 -13.98 7.61
C TYR A 121 3.83 -12.98 8.79
N HIS A 122 5.01 -12.46 9.22
CA HIS A 122 5.12 -11.53 10.35
C HIS A 122 5.27 -10.06 9.94
N GLY A 123 5.53 -9.78 8.66
CA GLY A 123 5.86 -8.42 8.20
C GLY A 123 7.27 -7.95 8.59
N SER A 124 8.11 -8.85 9.10
CA SER A 124 9.42 -8.52 9.67
C SER A 124 10.56 -8.78 8.68
N ASP A 125 10.96 -10.04 8.50
CA ASP A 125 12.23 -10.40 7.83
C ASP A 125 12.20 -10.26 6.31
N ARG A 126 11.36 -11.04 5.61
CA ARG A 126 11.24 -10.99 4.14
C ARG A 126 10.70 -9.63 3.69
N THR A 127 9.66 -9.15 4.37
CA THR A 127 9.10 -7.81 4.14
C THR A 127 10.15 -6.72 4.39
N GLY A 128 10.95 -6.86 5.45
CA GLY A 128 12.06 -5.95 5.73
C GLY A 128 13.10 -5.94 4.62
N ALA A 129 13.47 -7.11 4.07
CA ALA A 129 14.43 -7.20 2.96
C ALA A 129 13.88 -6.50 1.69
N ALA A 130 12.61 -6.72 1.35
CA ALA A 130 11.97 -6.06 0.21
C ALA A 130 11.92 -4.54 0.38
N VAL A 131 11.52 -4.06 1.56
CA VAL A 131 11.48 -2.62 1.87
C VAL A 131 12.88 -2.01 1.84
N ALA A 132 13.90 -2.69 2.40
CA ALA A 132 15.28 -2.19 2.37
C ALA A 132 15.81 -2.06 0.93
N ALA A 133 15.56 -3.05 0.06
CA ALA A 133 15.90 -2.95 -1.36
C ALA A 133 15.17 -1.78 -2.05
N TYR A 134 13.88 -1.60 -1.76
CA TYR A 134 13.09 -0.47 -2.24
C TYR A 134 13.70 0.89 -1.82
N ARG A 135 14.08 1.05 -0.54
CA ARG A 135 14.70 2.27 -0.02
C ARG A 135 15.96 2.64 -0.81
N VAL A 136 16.83 1.66 -1.08
CA VAL A 136 18.07 1.92 -1.84
C VAL A 136 17.80 2.27 -3.29
N VAL A 137 16.89 1.54 -3.95
CA VAL A 137 16.67 1.68 -5.40
C VAL A 137 15.81 2.89 -5.75
N PHE A 138 14.73 3.14 -5.02
CA PHE A 138 13.74 4.18 -5.35
C PHE A 138 13.83 5.42 -4.49
N GLU A 139 14.38 5.34 -3.27
CA GLU A 139 14.48 6.47 -2.35
C GLU A 139 15.93 6.93 -2.11
N ASN A 140 16.92 6.31 -2.78
CA ASN A 140 18.33 6.65 -2.70
C ASN A 140 18.95 6.57 -1.29
N TYR A 141 18.42 5.66 -0.44
CA TYR A 141 19.08 5.36 0.83
C TYR A 141 20.45 4.70 0.57
N LEU A 142 21.39 4.94 1.46
CA LEU A 142 22.59 4.12 1.48
C LEU A 142 22.24 2.68 1.91
N PRO A 143 22.90 1.65 1.37
CA PRO A 143 22.64 0.26 1.77
C PRO A 143 22.78 0.02 3.29
N GLU A 144 23.68 0.73 3.94
CA GLU A 144 23.86 0.67 5.41
C GLU A 144 22.65 1.26 6.15
N GLU A 145 22.09 2.39 5.69
CA GLU A 145 20.89 3.01 6.27
C GLU A 145 19.67 2.11 6.14
N ALA A 146 19.49 1.50 4.96
CA ALA A 146 18.40 0.57 4.71
C ALA A 146 18.52 -0.72 5.54
N ALA A 147 19.74 -1.22 5.72
CA ALA A 147 20.00 -2.38 6.59
C ALA A 147 19.81 -2.02 8.08
N ASP A 148 20.12 -0.79 8.50
CA ASP A 148 19.86 -0.33 9.86
C ASP A 148 18.36 -0.17 10.13
N GLU A 149 17.58 0.42 9.20
CA GLU A 149 16.11 0.48 9.29
C GLU A 149 15.51 -0.93 9.43
N LEU A 150 16.00 -1.90 8.65
CA LEU A 150 15.53 -3.29 8.72
C LEU A 150 15.73 -3.88 10.12
N VAL A 151 16.89 -3.64 10.74
CA VAL A 151 17.25 -4.22 12.04
C VAL A 151 16.62 -3.44 13.20
N ASN A 152 16.74 -2.10 13.18
CA ASN A 152 16.47 -1.21 14.29
C ASN A 152 15.19 -0.38 14.13
N GLY A 153 14.50 -0.46 12.99
CA GLY A 153 13.31 0.33 12.69
C GLY A 153 12.03 -0.09 13.46
N GLY A 154 12.12 -1.08 14.34
CA GLY A 154 11.00 -1.49 15.20
C GLY A 154 10.02 -2.47 14.54
N PHE A 155 10.36 -3.02 13.38
CA PHE A 155 9.48 -3.92 12.61
C PHE A 155 9.61 -5.41 13.00
N GLY A 156 10.38 -5.74 14.03
CA GLY A 156 10.49 -7.08 14.61
C GLY A 156 11.40 -8.03 13.84
N HIS A 157 12.46 -7.53 13.20
CA HIS A 157 13.46 -8.38 12.54
C HIS A 157 14.11 -9.36 13.53
N HIS A 158 14.23 -10.63 13.11
CA HIS A 158 14.84 -11.69 13.92
C HIS A 158 16.37 -11.75 13.67
N GLU A 159 17.11 -10.74 14.11
CA GLU A 159 18.53 -10.52 13.83
C GLU A 159 19.40 -11.76 14.13
N PHE A 160 19.17 -12.44 15.26
CA PHE A 160 19.97 -13.61 15.63
C PHE A 160 19.73 -14.83 14.75
N VAL A 161 18.58 -14.90 14.08
CA VAL A 161 18.17 -16.01 13.21
C VAL A 161 18.54 -15.73 11.75
N TYR A 162 18.23 -14.52 11.27
CA TYR A 162 18.34 -14.16 9.85
C TYR A 162 19.42 -13.09 9.58
N ARG A 163 20.64 -13.34 10.06
CA ARG A 163 21.81 -12.47 9.83
C ARG A 163 22.20 -12.33 8.35
N ASN A 164 21.74 -13.26 7.52
CA ASN A 164 21.96 -13.22 6.08
C ASN A 164 21.29 -12.00 5.44
N ILE A 165 20.12 -11.54 5.94
CA ILE A 165 19.35 -10.47 5.31
C ILE A 165 20.07 -9.10 5.40
N PRO A 166 20.41 -8.54 6.58
CA PRO A 166 21.13 -7.27 6.62
C PRO A 166 22.50 -7.34 5.93
N LYS A 167 23.16 -8.53 5.90
CA LYS A 167 24.37 -8.72 5.12
C LYS A 167 24.13 -8.63 3.62
N LEU A 168 23.06 -9.24 3.11
CA LEU A 168 22.66 -9.13 1.71
C LEU A 168 22.40 -7.66 1.34
N ILE A 169 21.60 -6.95 2.14
CA ILE A 169 21.26 -5.56 1.85
C ILE A 169 22.51 -4.67 1.78
N ARG A 170 23.50 -4.87 2.66
CA ARG A 170 24.73 -4.08 2.66
C ARG A 170 25.64 -4.34 1.46
N ASN A 171 25.58 -5.52 0.88
CA ASN A 171 26.57 -5.97 -0.12
C ASN A 171 25.98 -6.26 -1.52
N ALA A 172 24.66 -6.11 -1.71
CA ALA A 172 24.04 -6.34 -3.01
C ALA A 172 24.55 -5.34 -4.06
N ASP A 173 24.62 -5.79 -5.31
CA ASP A 173 24.95 -4.95 -6.47
C ASP A 173 23.72 -4.16 -6.92
N TYR A 174 23.52 -3.00 -6.30
CA TYR A 174 22.37 -2.14 -6.59
C TYR A 174 22.42 -1.50 -7.97
N ASP A 175 23.59 -1.37 -8.59
CA ASP A 175 23.69 -0.88 -9.95
C ASP A 175 23.14 -1.94 -10.93
N SER A 176 23.52 -3.19 -10.75
CA SER A 176 22.94 -4.33 -11.48
C SER A 176 21.43 -4.48 -11.22
N LEU A 177 20.98 -4.30 -9.97
CA LEU A 177 19.55 -4.36 -9.65
C LEU A 177 18.75 -3.27 -10.37
N LYS A 178 19.28 -2.04 -10.49
CA LYS A 178 18.64 -0.94 -11.22
C LYS A 178 18.61 -1.20 -12.73
N GLU A 179 19.66 -1.77 -13.31
CA GLU A 179 19.70 -2.14 -14.73
C GLU A 179 18.60 -3.14 -15.08
N LYS A 180 18.39 -4.17 -14.24
CA LYS A 180 17.32 -5.18 -14.41
C LYS A 180 15.89 -4.60 -14.39
N LEU A 181 15.68 -3.37 -13.90
CA LEU A 181 14.36 -2.72 -13.93
C LEU A 181 14.02 -2.14 -15.30
N THR A 182 15.01 -1.95 -16.18
CA THR A 182 14.83 -1.34 -17.49
C THR A 182 14.76 -2.37 -18.62
N GLU A 183 15.01 -3.64 -18.33
CA GLU A 183 14.87 -4.77 -19.23
C GLU A 183 13.43 -5.35 -19.25
#